data_cfc134b6d81edf646c64542bd56ae9e3
#
_entry.id   cfc134b6d81edf646c64542bd56ae9e3
#
_cell.length_a   1.000
_cell.length_b   1.000
_cell.length_c   1.000
_cell.angle_alpha   90.00
_cell.angle_beta   90.00
_cell.angle_gamma   90.00
#
_symmetry.space_group_name_H-M   'P 1'
#
loop_
_entity.id
_entity.type
_entity.pdbx_description
1 polymer ?
#
loop_
_entity_poly.entity_id
_entity_poly.type
_entity_poly.pdbx_seq_one_letter_code
_entity_poly.pdbx_strand_id
1 'polypeptide(L)'
;MLVGCSPKVDDKTQNNQTTTTKEISVVSPDGLPAISIAKIAKEKPVIKDGYNTTYEVINTTEALSTTDMKQEPDIAIVPSNMAALSYNKTSNYQIAGTTGMGSFYLVSTEDIKDFSDLVGKEVGNIGKGLTPDITVKAILKQKGINPEDINFTYVNSATDIVPLLATGKISTGFVPEPALTALMAKNPNLKVSINLNDAWKETFNAPQGYPQATVIVKKELIDNDKEYVKEFLNNLSDSITWANENTTTAGQYANEIGVTTDATVISKSLARANLKYVPIKDMVDDYNNYYQKLFDFNANTLGGKLPDEALYYKGE
;
A
#
# COMPACT_ATOMS: atom_id res chain seq x y z
N MET A 1 71.49 44.33 -22.52
CA MET A 1 70.29 43.89 -23.20
C MET A 1 69.98 42.50 -22.69
N LEU A 2 68.94 42.38 -21.81
CA LEU A 2 68.47 41.13 -21.27
C LEU A 2 67.00 41.04 -21.68
N VAL A 3 66.67 40.06 -22.56
CA VAL A 3 65.34 39.74 -23.03
C VAL A 3 64.76 38.75 -22.09
N GLY A 4 63.71 39.11 -21.34
CA GLY A 4 62.94 38.24 -20.49
C GLY A 4 61.82 37.58 -21.28
N CYS A 5 61.82 36.23 -21.40
CA CYS A 5 60.67 35.47 -21.87
C CYS A 5 59.80 35.14 -20.67
N SER A 6 58.53 35.65 -20.67
CA SER A 6 57.45 35.20 -19.76
C SER A 6 56.71 34.02 -20.37
N PRO A 7 56.44 32.97 -19.63
CA PRO A 7 55.58 31.92 -20.13
C PRO A 7 54.10 32.30 -20.07
N LYS A 8 53.37 32.05 -21.16
CA LYS A 8 51.92 32.09 -21.22
C LYS A 8 51.32 31.02 -20.31
N VAL A 9 50.55 31.45 -19.35
CA VAL A 9 49.66 30.55 -18.56
C VAL A 9 48.41 30.33 -19.42
N ASP A 10 48.22 29.10 -19.90
CA ASP A 10 46.96 28.66 -20.50
C ASP A 10 45.94 28.50 -19.37
N ASP A 11 45.01 29.41 -19.33
CA ASP A 11 43.84 29.41 -18.45
C ASP A 11 42.84 28.34 -18.98
N LYS A 12 43.01 27.09 -18.52
CA LYS A 12 41.96 26.09 -18.72
C LYS A 12 40.83 26.42 -17.78
N THR A 13 39.85 27.12 -18.26
CA THR A 13 38.54 27.30 -17.65
C THR A 13 37.92 25.89 -17.51
N GLN A 14 38.07 25.27 -16.33
CA GLN A 14 37.28 24.11 -15.95
C GLN A 14 35.84 24.60 -15.81
N ASN A 15 35.05 24.27 -16.80
CA ASN A 15 33.59 24.43 -16.76
C ASN A 15 33.05 23.42 -15.72
N ASN A 16 33.03 23.80 -14.44
CA ASN A 16 32.32 23.06 -13.39
C ASN A 16 30.83 23.26 -13.66
N GLN A 17 30.27 22.42 -14.54
CA GLN A 17 28.84 22.18 -14.53
C GLN A 17 28.50 21.51 -13.21
N THR A 18 28.06 22.29 -12.25
CA THR A 18 27.30 21.79 -11.10
C THR A 18 26.03 21.16 -11.67
N THR A 19 26.06 19.86 -11.93
CA THR A 19 24.84 19.09 -12.19
C THR A 19 24.03 19.13 -10.90
N THR A 20 23.00 19.99 -10.90
CA THR A 20 22.01 20.03 -9.81
C THR A 20 21.28 18.70 -9.80
N THR A 21 21.56 17.91 -8.78
CA THR A 21 20.84 16.64 -8.55
C THR A 21 19.41 16.97 -8.15
N LYS A 22 18.43 16.35 -8.80
CA LYS A 22 17.01 16.44 -8.40
C LYS A 22 16.73 15.47 -7.28
N GLU A 23 16.14 15.97 -6.20
CA GLU A 23 15.68 15.16 -5.07
C GLU A 23 14.27 14.64 -5.35
N ILE A 24 14.06 13.34 -5.15
CA ILE A 24 12.75 12.68 -5.22
C ILE A 24 12.48 12.00 -3.90
N SER A 25 11.33 12.30 -3.32
CA SER A 25 10.85 11.72 -2.07
C SER A 25 9.82 10.61 -2.31
N VAL A 26 10.06 9.46 -1.67
CA VAL A 26 9.15 8.30 -1.69
C VAL A 26 8.73 7.97 -0.27
N VAL A 27 7.42 7.95 -0.01
CA VAL A 27 6.89 7.61 1.31
C VAL A 27 5.97 6.39 1.24
N SER A 28 5.98 5.61 2.31
CA SER A 28 5.11 4.44 2.45
C SER A 28 4.69 4.28 3.91
N PRO A 29 3.43 3.88 4.20
CA PRO A 29 3.06 3.51 5.54
C PRO A 29 3.73 2.22 5.96
N ASP A 30 3.94 2.06 7.26
CA ASP A 30 4.44 0.82 7.88
C ASP A 30 3.58 -0.41 7.51
N GLY A 31 4.19 -1.57 7.49
CA GLY A 31 3.57 -2.86 7.15
C GLY A 31 3.79 -3.28 5.70
N LEU A 32 2.81 -3.99 5.11
CA LEU A 32 2.92 -4.54 3.75
C LEU A 32 3.26 -3.50 2.67
N PRO A 33 2.73 -2.26 2.71
CA PRO A 33 3.11 -1.25 1.74
C PRO A 33 4.61 -0.94 1.74
N ALA A 34 5.23 -0.81 2.92
CA ALA A 34 6.68 -0.57 3.03
C ALA A 34 7.53 -1.77 2.59
N ILE A 35 7.01 -2.99 2.75
CA ILE A 35 7.70 -4.20 2.25
C ILE A 35 7.80 -4.17 0.72
N SER A 36 6.85 -3.57 0.01
CA SER A 36 6.90 -3.44 -1.45
C SER A 36 8.13 -2.66 -1.94
N ILE A 37 8.60 -1.70 -1.17
CA ILE A 37 9.78 -0.88 -1.47
C ILE A 37 11.05 -1.34 -0.74
N ALA A 38 11.02 -2.44 0.03
CA ALA A 38 12.11 -2.82 0.93
C ALA A 38 13.47 -2.94 0.22
N LYS A 39 13.51 -3.58 -0.94
CA LYS A 39 14.73 -3.74 -1.72
C LYS A 39 15.27 -2.40 -2.22
N ILE A 40 14.44 -1.62 -2.91
CA ILE A 40 14.87 -0.33 -3.50
C ILE A 40 15.22 0.69 -2.43
N ALA A 41 14.50 0.70 -1.31
CA ALA A 41 14.80 1.62 -0.20
C ALA A 41 16.09 1.24 0.54
N LYS A 42 16.42 -0.06 0.63
CA LYS A 42 17.65 -0.55 1.26
C LYS A 42 18.85 -0.40 0.34
N GLU A 43 18.74 -0.84 -0.90
CA GLU A 43 19.87 -0.88 -1.84
C GLU A 43 20.10 0.47 -2.53
N LYS A 44 19.08 1.35 -2.59
CA LYS A 44 19.13 2.69 -3.19
C LYS A 44 19.73 2.70 -4.60
N PRO A 45 19.19 1.90 -5.54
CA PRO A 45 19.69 1.91 -6.90
C PRO A 45 19.53 3.31 -7.52
N VAL A 46 20.43 3.66 -8.42
CA VAL A 46 20.27 4.87 -9.24
C VAL A 46 19.12 4.62 -10.20
N ILE A 47 17.99 5.30 -9.98
CA ILE A 47 16.80 5.17 -10.85
C ILE A 47 17.06 5.86 -12.19
N LYS A 48 17.68 7.05 -12.14
CA LYS A 48 18.07 7.83 -13.32
C LYS A 48 19.23 8.74 -12.95
N ASP A 49 20.19 8.91 -13.85
CA ASP A 49 21.31 9.83 -13.66
C ASP A 49 20.84 11.27 -13.41
N GLY A 50 21.47 11.93 -12.42
CA GLY A 50 21.10 13.29 -12.00
C GLY A 50 19.92 13.35 -11.03
N TYR A 51 19.45 12.19 -10.51
CA TYR A 51 18.41 12.09 -9.49
C TYR A 51 18.95 11.43 -8.22
N ASN A 52 18.49 11.90 -7.06
CA ASN A 52 18.67 11.26 -5.77
C ASN A 52 17.29 10.89 -5.22
N THR A 53 17.05 9.61 -4.91
CA THR A 53 15.77 9.12 -4.41
C THR A 53 15.89 8.78 -2.94
N THR A 54 15.05 9.39 -2.12
CA THR A 54 14.94 9.14 -0.68
C THR A 54 13.68 8.36 -0.35
N TYR A 55 13.75 7.53 0.69
CA TYR A 55 12.65 6.65 1.10
C TYR A 55 12.37 6.83 2.58
N GLU A 56 11.09 6.95 2.94
CA GLU A 56 10.65 7.10 4.32
C GLU A 56 9.49 6.15 4.62
N VAL A 57 9.57 5.44 5.76
CA VAL A 57 8.47 4.64 6.30
C VAL A 57 7.74 5.44 7.37
N ILE A 58 6.45 5.69 7.15
CA ILE A 58 5.60 6.49 8.04
C ILE A 58 4.79 5.57 8.94
N ASN A 59 4.97 5.69 10.25
CA ASN A 59 4.41 4.75 11.23
C ASN A 59 2.91 4.92 11.50
N THR A 60 2.28 5.99 11.04
CA THR A 60 0.84 6.23 11.25
C THR A 60 0.13 6.62 9.97
N THR A 61 -1.08 6.09 9.79
CA THR A 61 -1.96 6.48 8.66
C THR A 61 -2.33 7.96 8.70
N GLU A 62 -2.39 8.55 9.92
CA GLU A 62 -2.68 9.98 10.08
C GLU A 62 -1.53 10.84 9.57
N ALA A 63 -0.28 10.48 9.85
CA ALA A 63 0.89 11.18 9.34
C ALA A 63 0.95 11.08 7.81
N LEU A 64 0.70 9.90 7.25
CA LEU A 64 0.62 9.69 5.80
C LEU A 64 -0.47 10.57 5.18
N SER A 65 -1.69 10.57 5.74
CA SER A 65 -2.80 11.42 5.29
C SER A 65 -2.44 12.89 5.26
N THR A 66 -1.72 13.37 6.29
CA THR A 66 -1.30 14.76 6.40
C THR A 66 -0.25 15.10 5.34
N THR A 67 0.74 14.24 5.16
CA THR A 67 1.83 14.41 4.19
C THR A 67 1.28 14.37 2.76
N ASP A 68 0.46 13.37 2.43
CA ASP A 68 -0.16 13.22 1.11
C ASP A 68 -1.07 14.41 0.76
N MET A 69 -1.93 14.82 1.71
CA MET A 69 -2.83 15.96 1.47
C MET A 69 -2.11 17.31 1.33
N LYS A 70 -0.90 17.44 1.86
CA LYS A 70 -0.03 18.61 1.65
C LYS A 70 0.79 18.51 0.36
N GLN A 71 0.76 17.39 -0.34
CA GLN A 71 1.50 17.14 -1.58
C GLN A 71 3.02 17.22 -1.39
N GLU A 72 3.49 16.77 -0.24
CA GLU A 72 4.92 16.80 0.08
C GLU A 72 5.71 15.73 -0.69
N PRO A 73 5.29 14.42 -0.70
CA PRO A 73 6.06 13.40 -1.40
C PRO A 73 5.86 13.45 -2.93
N ASP A 74 6.91 13.11 -3.67
CA ASP A 74 6.82 12.98 -5.14
C ASP A 74 6.15 11.66 -5.54
N ILE A 75 6.37 10.61 -4.73
CA ILE A 75 5.77 9.28 -4.88
C ILE A 75 5.31 8.79 -3.51
N ALA A 76 4.14 8.20 -3.43
CA ALA A 76 3.67 7.59 -2.20
C ALA A 76 3.00 6.23 -2.45
N ILE A 77 3.16 5.31 -1.48
CA ILE A 77 2.30 4.13 -1.39
C ILE A 77 1.19 4.48 -0.38
N VAL A 78 -0.06 4.35 -0.80
CA VAL A 78 -1.21 4.76 0.03
C VAL A 78 -2.31 3.70 0.01
N PRO A 79 -3.20 3.66 1.01
CA PRO A 79 -4.47 2.95 0.89
C PRO A 79 -5.24 3.43 -0.35
N SER A 80 -5.87 2.50 -1.08
CA SER A 80 -6.47 2.84 -2.39
C SER A 80 -7.57 3.89 -2.30
N ASN A 81 -8.36 3.92 -1.22
CA ASN A 81 -9.33 4.98 -1.00
C ASN A 81 -8.68 6.37 -0.79
N MET A 82 -7.49 6.42 -0.17
CA MET A 82 -6.75 7.68 -0.01
C MET A 82 -6.28 8.24 -1.34
N ALA A 83 -5.90 7.40 -2.30
CA ALA A 83 -5.55 7.85 -3.63
C ALA A 83 -6.71 8.64 -4.29
N ALA A 84 -7.93 8.08 -4.24
CA ALA A 84 -9.12 8.77 -4.74
C ALA A 84 -9.47 10.03 -3.93
N LEU A 85 -9.35 9.95 -2.59
CA LEU A 85 -9.62 11.09 -1.70
C LEU A 85 -8.67 12.26 -1.96
N SER A 86 -7.36 11.99 -2.11
CA SER A 86 -6.35 12.99 -2.44
C SER A 86 -6.62 13.61 -3.80
N TYR A 87 -6.83 12.79 -4.82
CA TYR A 87 -7.18 13.25 -6.15
C TYR A 87 -8.42 14.14 -6.18
N ASN A 88 -9.49 13.72 -5.52
CA ASN A 88 -10.74 14.48 -5.48
C ASN A 88 -10.61 15.85 -4.79
N LYS A 89 -9.62 16.01 -3.91
CA LYS A 89 -9.32 17.29 -3.24
C LYS A 89 -8.40 18.19 -4.02
N THR A 90 -7.35 17.65 -4.66
CA THR A 90 -6.23 18.45 -5.19
C THR A 90 -5.94 18.19 -6.66
N SER A 91 -6.27 17.01 -7.19
CA SER A 91 -5.94 16.53 -8.54
C SER A 91 -4.43 16.51 -8.86
N ASN A 92 -3.58 16.48 -7.82
CA ASN A 92 -2.13 16.60 -8.00
C ASN A 92 -1.38 15.28 -8.07
N TYR A 93 -2.08 14.16 -7.79
CA TYR A 93 -1.52 12.82 -7.89
C TYR A 93 -2.29 11.99 -8.90
N GLN A 94 -1.61 11.04 -9.51
CA GLN A 94 -2.21 10.00 -10.33
C GLN A 94 -1.81 8.62 -9.79
N ILE A 95 -2.71 7.64 -9.93
CA ILE A 95 -2.41 6.24 -9.64
C ILE A 95 -1.57 5.68 -10.78
N ALA A 96 -0.40 5.11 -10.44
CA ALA A 96 0.47 4.45 -11.41
C ALA A 96 0.39 2.92 -11.37
N GLY A 97 -0.06 2.36 -10.26
CA GLY A 97 -0.25 0.91 -10.10
C GLY A 97 -0.70 0.51 -8.72
N THR A 98 -0.93 -0.78 -8.56
CA THR A 98 -1.24 -1.44 -7.29
C THR A 98 0.01 -2.16 -6.80
N THR A 99 0.33 -2.06 -5.50
CA THR A 99 1.48 -2.75 -4.88
C THR A 99 1.05 -3.90 -3.98
N GLY A 100 -0.23 -4.00 -3.63
CA GLY A 100 -0.79 -5.07 -2.82
C GLY A 100 -2.30 -5.17 -2.97
N MET A 101 -2.75 -6.40 -3.16
CA MET A 101 -4.17 -6.74 -3.19
C MET A 101 -4.66 -7.02 -1.76
N GLY A 102 -5.97 -7.24 -1.60
CA GLY A 102 -6.56 -7.50 -0.29
C GLY A 102 -5.81 -8.57 0.52
N SER A 103 -5.42 -8.23 1.74
CA SER A 103 -4.66 -9.08 2.66
C SER A 103 -5.34 -9.25 4.03
N PHE A 104 -6.67 -9.06 4.08
CA PHE A 104 -7.48 -9.33 5.26
C PHE A 104 -8.09 -10.73 5.22
N TYR A 105 -8.15 -11.34 6.39
CA TYR A 105 -8.65 -12.69 6.59
C TYR A 105 -9.62 -12.72 7.76
N LEU A 106 -10.73 -13.41 7.61
CA LEU A 106 -11.55 -13.81 8.77
C LEU A 106 -10.88 -15.00 9.45
N VAL A 107 -10.61 -14.87 10.73
CA VAL A 107 -10.09 -15.93 11.57
C VAL A 107 -11.08 -16.25 12.68
N SER A 108 -11.15 -17.52 13.08
CA SER A 108 -12.03 -17.96 14.15
C SER A 108 -11.49 -19.20 14.86
N THR A 109 -11.83 -19.35 16.14
CA THR A 109 -11.74 -20.60 16.88
C THR A 109 -12.99 -21.47 16.70
N GLU A 110 -14.04 -20.91 16.08
CA GLU A 110 -15.30 -21.60 15.75
C GLU A 110 -15.26 -22.11 14.29
N ASP A 111 -16.17 -23.02 13.95
CA ASP A 111 -16.32 -23.54 12.60
C ASP A 111 -17.16 -22.57 11.75
N ILE A 112 -16.50 -21.56 11.18
CA ILE A 112 -17.08 -20.59 10.26
C ILE A 112 -16.74 -21.00 8.83
N LYS A 113 -17.76 -21.25 8.01
CA LYS A 113 -17.62 -21.69 6.60
C LYS A 113 -18.00 -20.61 5.60
N ASP A 114 -18.97 -19.78 5.94
CA ASP A 114 -19.44 -18.68 5.10
C ASP A 114 -19.78 -17.46 5.96
N PHE A 115 -20.00 -16.32 5.31
CA PHE A 115 -20.41 -15.07 5.94
C PHE A 115 -21.78 -15.17 6.64
N SER A 116 -22.68 -16.07 6.21
CA SER A 116 -23.96 -16.33 6.88
C SER A 116 -23.79 -16.87 8.30
N ASP A 117 -22.68 -17.56 8.57
CA ASP A 117 -22.35 -18.08 9.91
C ASP A 117 -22.01 -16.98 10.92
N LEU A 118 -21.80 -15.73 10.45
CA LEU A 118 -21.50 -14.58 11.29
C LEU A 118 -22.74 -13.92 11.89
N VAL A 119 -23.95 -14.23 11.37
CA VAL A 119 -25.21 -13.63 11.86
C VAL A 119 -25.40 -13.95 13.34
N GLY A 120 -25.64 -12.91 14.13
CA GLY A 120 -25.80 -12.99 15.59
C GLY A 120 -24.50 -13.13 16.38
N LYS A 121 -23.33 -13.31 15.73
CA LYS A 121 -22.05 -13.49 16.41
C LYS A 121 -21.34 -12.17 16.68
N GLU A 122 -20.47 -12.18 17.70
CA GLU A 122 -19.51 -11.11 17.92
C GLU A 122 -18.31 -11.28 16.98
N VAL A 123 -18.02 -10.26 16.18
CA VAL A 123 -16.94 -10.28 15.20
C VAL A 123 -16.06 -9.04 15.36
N GLY A 124 -14.79 -9.27 15.68
CA GLY A 124 -13.81 -8.18 15.73
C GLY A 124 -13.52 -7.61 14.33
N ASN A 125 -13.46 -6.28 14.21
CA ASN A 125 -13.08 -5.62 12.96
C ASN A 125 -12.25 -4.36 13.24
N ILE A 126 -11.52 -3.88 12.23
CA ILE A 126 -10.63 -2.75 12.35
C ILE A 126 -11.24 -1.55 11.62
N GLY A 127 -11.21 -0.37 12.26
CA GLY A 127 -11.51 0.90 11.63
C GLY A 127 -12.96 1.03 11.15
N LYS A 128 -13.90 1.25 12.07
CA LYS A 128 -15.32 1.46 11.75
C LYS A 128 -15.50 2.56 10.69
N GLY A 129 -16.16 2.23 9.58
CA GLY A 129 -16.38 3.15 8.46
C GLY A 129 -15.14 3.43 7.60
N LEU A 130 -14.02 2.72 7.84
CA LEU A 130 -12.83 2.76 7.00
C LEU A 130 -12.81 1.59 6.01
N THR A 131 -11.85 1.61 5.11
CA THR A 131 -11.75 0.64 3.99
C THR A 131 -11.93 -0.83 4.40
N PRO A 132 -11.30 -1.38 5.45
CA PRO A 132 -11.50 -2.78 5.84
C PRO A 132 -12.96 -3.09 6.19
N ASP A 133 -13.59 -2.22 6.99
CA ASP A 133 -14.98 -2.39 7.41
C ASP A 133 -15.95 -2.28 6.23
N ILE A 134 -15.74 -1.30 5.36
CA ILE A 134 -16.59 -1.08 4.19
C ILE A 134 -16.50 -2.25 3.22
N THR A 135 -15.30 -2.79 2.99
CA THR A 135 -15.07 -3.94 2.12
C THR A 135 -15.85 -5.17 2.61
N VAL A 136 -15.78 -5.48 3.91
CA VAL A 136 -16.56 -6.56 4.52
C VAL A 136 -18.06 -6.33 4.33
N LYS A 137 -18.55 -5.13 4.66
CA LYS A 137 -19.98 -4.79 4.57
C LYS A 137 -20.50 -4.80 3.14
N ALA A 138 -19.68 -4.41 2.16
CA ALA A 138 -20.05 -4.49 0.75
C ALA A 138 -20.28 -5.95 0.32
N ILE A 139 -19.38 -6.87 0.73
CA ILE A 139 -19.55 -8.31 0.47
C ILE A 139 -20.82 -8.83 1.14
N LEU A 140 -21.03 -8.53 2.43
CA LEU A 140 -22.24 -8.96 3.16
C LEU A 140 -23.50 -8.52 2.44
N LYS A 141 -23.63 -7.24 2.08
CA LYS A 141 -24.79 -6.72 1.37
C LYS A 141 -25.02 -7.42 0.03
N GLN A 142 -23.97 -7.65 -0.75
CA GLN A 142 -24.08 -8.33 -2.03
C GLN A 142 -24.52 -9.79 -1.88
N LYS A 143 -24.13 -10.44 -0.77
CA LYS A 143 -24.59 -11.78 -0.41
C LYS A 143 -25.98 -11.81 0.24
N GLY A 144 -26.66 -10.67 0.36
CA GLY A 144 -28.00 -10.57 0.98
C GLY A 144 -28.00 -10.64 2.50
N ILE A 145 -26.84 -10.46 3.14
CA ILE A 145 -26.71 -10.46 4.60
C ILE A 145 -26.72 -9.01 5.08
N ASN A 146 -27.63 -8.69 6.02
CA ASN A 146 -27.63 -7.36 6.62
C ASN A 146 -26.46 -7.22 7.62
N PRO A 147 -25.51 -6.25 7.41
CA PRO A 147 -24.39 -6.07 8.33
C PRO A 147 -24.80 -5.76 9.78
N GLU A 148 -26.00 -5.22 10.00
CA GLU A 148 -26.52 -4.91 11.34
C GLU A 148 -26.93 -6.17 12.12
N ASP A 149 -27.06 -7.32 11.45
CA ASP A 149 -27.34 -8.60 12.10
C ASP A 149 -26.05 -9.25 12.66
N ILE A 150 -24.89 -8.61 12.50
CA ILE A 150 -23.57 -9.04 13.02
C ILE A 150 -23.14 -8.05 14.10
N ASN A 151 -22.72 -8.58 15.27
CA ASN A 151 -22.28 -7.77 16.38
C ASN A 151 -20.80 -7.37 16.21
N PHE A 152 -20.50 -6.34 15.43
CA PHE A 152 -19.13 -5.90 15.22
C PHE A 152 -18.53 -5.21 16.45
N THR A 153 -17.42 -5.74 16.94
CA THR A 153 -16.54 -5.09 17.94
C THR A 153 -15.39 -4.42 17.20
N TYR A 154 -15.35 -3.07 17.22
CA TYR A 154 -14.37 -2.29 16.48
C TYR A 154 -13.17 -1.92 17.34
N VAL A 155 -12.00 -2.03 16.74
CA VAL A 155 -10.71 -1.51 17.25
C VAL A 155 -10.07 -0.58 16.21
N ASN A 156 -9.07 0.21 16.65
CA ASN A 156 -8.45 1.19 15.76
C ASN A 156 -7.36 0.61 14.86
N SER A 157 -6.71 -0.48 15.31
CA SER A 157 -5.54 -1.03 14.62
C SER A 157 -5.47 -2.55 14.71
N ALA A 158 -4.58 -3.14 13.88
CA ALA A 158 -4.26 -4.56 13.96
C ALA A 158 -3.58 -4.93 15.30
N THR A 159 -2.82 -4.01 15.90
CA THR A 159 -2.18 -4.21 17.21
C THR A 159 -3.20 -4.31 18.34
N ASP A 160 -4.39 -3.75 18.19
CA ASP A 160 -5.45 -3.81 19.20
C ASP A 160 -6.29 -5.08 19.09
N ILE A 161 -6.54 -5.60 17.87
CA ILE A 161 -7.38 -6.81 17.69
C ILE A 161 -6.60 -8.08 18.02
N VAL A 162 -5.28 -8.11 17.77
CA VAL A 162 -4.45 -9.29 18.02
C VAL A 162 -4.54 -9.78 19.47
N PRO A 163 -4.40 -8.97 20.54
CA PRO A 163 -4.52 -9.45 21.90
C PRO A 163 -5.92 -9.97 22.24
N LEU A 164 -6.99 -9.42 21.66
CA LEU A 164 -8.36 -9.87 21.92
C LEU A 164 -8.58 -11.29 21.38
N LEU A 165 -8.11 -11.56 20.17
CA LEU A 165 -8.18 -12.88 19.54
C LEU A 165 -7.18 -13.87 20.16
N ALA A 166 -5.97 -13.41 20.50
CA ALA A 166 -4.94 -14.26 21.09
C ALA A 166 -5.35 -14.81 22.47
N THR A 167 -6.05 -14.01 23.28
CA THR A 167 -6.53 -14.40 24.62
C THR A 167 -7.90 -15.07 24.61
N GLY A 168 -8.56 -15.16 23.44
CA GLY A 168 -9.91 -15.71 23.32
C GLY A 168 -10.99 -14.79 23.91
N LYS A 169 -10.71 -13.50 24.12
CA LYS A 169 -11.71 -12.52 24.56
C LYS A 169 -12.79 -12.34 23.49
N ILE A 170 -12.41 -12.43 22.21
CA ILE A 170 -13.30 -12.63 21.07
C ILE A 170 -12.82 -13.87 20.30
N SER A 171 -13.76 -14.64 19.76
CA SER A 171 -13.48 -15.89 19.05
C SER A 171 -13.25 -15.72 17.55
N THR A 172 -13.75 -14.62 16.98
CA THR A 172 -13.83 -14.40 15.52
C THR A 172 -13.48 -12.95 15.19
N GLY A 173 -12.71 -12.73 14.11
CA GLY A 173 -12.38 -11.36 13.69
C GLY A 173 -11.65 -11.27 12.35
N PHE A 174 -11.68 -10.09 11.75
CA PHE A 174 -10.95 -9.75 10.53
C PHE A 174 -9.56 -9.20 10.87
N VAL A 175 -8.51 -9.84 10.37
CA VAL A 175 -7.12 -9.50 10.67
C VAL A 175 -6.31 -9.44 9.38
N PRO A 176 -5.51 -8.37 9.16
CA PRO A 176 -4.63 -8.29 8.00
C PRO A 176 -3.30 -9.04 8.25
N GLU A 177 -2.60 -9.42 7.18
CA GLU A 177 -1.17 -9.70 7.27
C GLU A 177 -0.38 -8.39 7.47
N PRO A 178 0.74 -8.40 8.18
CA PRO A 178 1.42 -9.52 8.86
C PRO A 178 0.89 -9.84 10.27
N ALA A 179 -0.09 -9.10 10.77
CA ALA A 179 -0.66 -9.28 12.11
C ALA A 179 -1.31 -10.67 12.29
N LEU A 180 -1.91 -11.21 11.24
CA LEU A 180 -2.46 -12.57 11.22
C LEU A 180 -1.37 -13.62 11.52
N THR A 181 -0.22 -13.52 10.85
CA THR A 181 0.92 -14.44 11.09
C THR A 181 1.40 -14.37 12.54
N ALA A 182 1.50 -13.18 13.12
CA ALA A 182 1.86 -13.00 14.52
C ALA A 182 0.79 -13.57 15.48
N LEU A 183 -0.48 -13.40 15.14
CA LEU A 183 -1.62 -13.90 15.92
C LEU A 183 -1.66 -15.44 15.93
N MET A 184 -1.52 -16.07 14.77
CA MET A 184 -1.55 -17.54 14.67
C MET A 184 -0.40 -18.22 15.45
N ALA A 185 0.74 -17.54 15.58
CA ALA A 185 1.83 -17.99 16.43
C ALA A 185 1.50 -17.95 17.93
N LYS A 186 0.60 -17.05 18.35
CA LYS A 186 0.17 -16.88 19.75
C LYS A 186 -1.04 -17.74 20.12
N ASN A 187 -1.93 -18.00 19.16
CA ASN A 187 -3.12 -18.83 19.36
C ASN A 187 -3.26 -19.86 18.23
N PRO A 188 -2.72 -21.08 18.40
CA PRO A 188 -2.77 -22.14 17.38
C PRO A 188 -4.16 -22.72 17.13
N ASN A 189 -5.15 -22.41 17.98
CA ASN A 189 -6.54 -22.85 17.79
C ASN A 189 -7.30 -21.99 16.76
N LEU A 190 -6.80 -20.80 16.45
CA LEU A 190 -7.36 -19.96 15.40
C LEU A 190 -7.10 -20.57 14.02
N LYS A 191 -8.14 -20.56 13.20
CA LYS A 191 -8.08 -20.99 11.80
C LYS A 191 -8.45 -19.82 10.90
N VAL A 192 -7.82 -19.75 9.74
CA VAL A 192 -8.27 -18.86 8.66
C VAL A 192 -9.54 -19.49 8.06
N SER A 193 -10.67 -18.81 8.23
CA SER A 193 -11.97 -19.24 7.74
C SER A 193 -12.25 -18.70 6.34
N ILE A 194 -12.00 -17.38 6.11
CA ILE A 194 -12.30 -16.72 4.85
C ILE A 194 -11.13 -15.80 4.46
N ASN A 195 -10.70 -15.91 3.20
CA ASN A 195 -9.84 -14.93 2.56
C ASN A 195 -10.73 -13.84 1.94
N LEU A 196 -10.62 -12.61 2.44
CA LEU A 196 -11.49 -11.51 2.02
C LEU A 196 -11.26 -11.11 0.55
N ASN A 197 -10.02 -11.26 0.06
CA ASN A 197 -9.71 -10.98 -1.34
C ASN A 197 -10.36 -11.99 -2.30
N ASP A 198 -10.34 -13.27 -1.94
CA ASP A 198 -10.99 -14.30 -2.75
C ASP A 198 -12.51 -14.17 -2.68
N ALA A 199 -13.06 -13.85 -1.51
CA ALA A 199 -14.47 -13.55 -1.37
C ALA A 199 -14.89 -12.33 -2.22
N TRP A 200 -14.04 -11.31 -2.32
CA TRP A 200 -14.27 -10.17 -3.20
C TRP A 200 -14.29 -10.56 -4.68
N LYS A 201 -13.29 -11.34 -5.12
CA LYS A 201 -13.21 -11.85 -6.51
C LYS A 201 -14.51 -12.55 -6.92
N GLU A 202 -14.98 -13.46 -6.08
CA GLU A 202 -16.19 -14.23 -6.32
C GLU A 202 -17.45 -13.35 -6.30
N THR A 203 -17.56 -12.47 -5.29
CA THR A 203 -18.78 -11.67 -5.07
C THR A 203 -19.00 -10.61 -6.14
N PHE A 204 -17.91 -10.00 -6.65
CA PHE A 204 -17.97 -8.86 -7.56
C PHE A 204 -17.42 -9.14 -8.96
N ASN A 205 -17.07 -10.40 -9.27
CA ASN A 205 -16.45 -10.81 -10.53
C ASN A 205 -15.20 -9.97 -10.85
N ALA A 206 -14.33 -9.77 -9.84
CA ALA A 206 -13.11 -8.98 -9.91
C ALA A 206 -11.89 -9.92 -9.87
N PRO A 207 -11.35 -10.38 -11.03
CA PRO A 207 -10.36 -11.48 -11.08
C PRO A 207 -9.08 -11.21 -10.30
N GLN A 208 -8.67 -9.94 -10.19
CA GLN A 208 -7.49 -9.55 -9.42
C GLN A 208 -7.78 -9.42 -7.91
N GLY A 209 -9.05 -9.30 -7.50
CA GLY A 209 -9.47 -8.98 -6.15
C GLY A 209 -9.68 -7.47 -5.97
N TYR A 210 -9.56 -6.95 -4.74
CA TYR A 210 -9.65 -5.52 -4.50
C TYR A 210 -8.28 -4.90 -4.27
N PRO A 211 -8.01 -3.70 -4.86
CA PRO A 211 -6.75 -3.01 -4.63
C PRO A 211 -6.71 -2.50 -3.18
N GLN A 212 -5.68 -2.85 -2.42
CA GLN A 212 -5.53 -2.42 -1.03
C GLN A 212 -4.46 -1.35 -0.87
N ALA A 213 -3.32 -1.53 -1.53
CA ALA A 213 -2.21 -0.59 -1.52
C ALA A 213 -1.87 -0.13 -2.94
N THR A 214 -1.71 1.18 -3.11
CA THR A 214 -1.64 1.87 -4.40
C THR A 214 -0.43 2.77 -4.44
N VAL A 215 0.35 2.72 -5.52
CA VAL A 215 1.39 3.72 -5.78
C VAL A 215 0.78 4.91 -6.51
N ILE A 216 0.89 6.10 -5.89
CA ILE A 216 0.55 7.37 -6.50
C ILE A 216 1.81 8.17 -6.81
N VAL A 217 1.78 8.88 -7.91
CA VAL A 217 2.88 9.74 -8.38
C VAL A 217 2.37 11.14 -8.59
N LYS A 218 3.14 12.11 -8.12
CA LYS A 218 2.82 13.52 -8.29
C LYS A 218 2.74 13.86 -9.77
N LYS A 219 1.66 14.53 -10.17
CA LYS A 219 1.42 14.86 -11.57
C LYS A 219 2.56 15.70 -12.16
N GLU A 220 3.12 16.62 -11.38
CA GLU A 220 4.28 17.42 -11.78
C GLU A 220 5.50 16.56 -12.15
N LEU A 221 5.78 15.48 -11.39
CA LEU A 221 6.86 14.56 -11.72
C LEU A 221 6.57 13.80 -13.02
N ILE A 222 5.32 13.35 -13.20
CA ILE A 222 4.88 12.68 -14.44
C ILE A 222 5.07 13.62 -15.64
N ASP A 223 4.60 14.86 -15.54
CA ASP A 223 4.63 15.84 -16.65
C ASP A 223 6.08 16.23 -17.01
N ASN A 224 6.98 16.31 -16.02
CA ASN A 224 8.36 16.76 -16.19
C ASN A 224 9.33 15.63 -16.55
N ASP A 225 9.10 14.38 -16.09
CA ASP A 225 10.02 13.27 -16.33
C ASP A 225 9.34 11.89 -16.30
N LYS A 226 8.64 11.57 -17.37
CA LYS A 226 8.00 10.25 -17.57
C LYS A 226 9.00 9.10 -17.54
N GLU A 227 10.23 9.31 -17.99
CA GLU A 227 11.28 8.29 -18.00
C GLU A 227 11.68 7.88 -16.58
N TYR A 228 11.89 8.87 -15.69
CA TYR A 228 12.14 8.59 -14.27
C TYR A 228 11.00 7.79 -13.65
N VAL A 229 9.74 8.20 -13.87
CA VAL A 229 8.56 7.50 -13.35
C VAL A 229 8.53 6.05 -13.84
N LYS A 230 8.76 5.82 -15.14
CA LYS A 230 8.80 4.47 -15.73
C LYS A 230 9.87 3.61 -15.07
N GLU A 231 11.10 4.11 -14.95
CA GLU A 231 12.20 3.36 -14.35
C GLU A 231 11.98 3.11 -12.86
N PHE A 232 11.39 4.07 -12.13
CA PHE A 232 10.96 3.84 -10.75
C PHE A 232 9.95 2.71 -10.62
N LEU A 233 8.92 2.70 -11.47
CA LEU A 233 7.87 1.65 -11.44
C LEU A 233 8.43 0.27 -11.82
N ASN A 234 9.40 0.19 -12.74
CA ASN A 234 10.13 -1.03 -13.06
C ASN A 234 10.89 -1.55 -11.82
N ASN A 235 11.66 -0.69 -11.17
CA ASN A 235 12.39 -1.03 -9.94
C ASN A 235 11.45 -1.44 -8.79
N LEU A 236 10.28 -0.80 -8.68
CA LEU A 236 9.26 -1.17 -7.71
C LEU A 236 8.69 -2.58 -7.99
N SER A 237 8.38 -2.88 -9.25
CA SER A 237 7.93 -4.21 -9.68
C SER A 237 8.97 -5.28 -9.35
N ASP A 238 10.24 -5.01 -9.65
CA ASP A 238 11.35 -5.92 -9.36
C ASP A 238 11.55 -6.10 -7.85
N SER A 239 11.40 -5.02 -7.05
CA SER A 239 11.47 -5.08 -5.59
C SER A 239 10.39 -6.00 -5.01
N ILE A 240 9.16 -5.92 -5.52
CA ILE A 240 8.03 -6.75 -5.07
C ILE A 240 8.25 -8.22 -5.47
N THR A 241 8.67 -8.48 -6.71
CA THR A 241 8.98 -9.83 -7.18
C THR A 241 10.07 -10.45 -6.34
N TRP A 242 11.16 -9.71 -6.14
CA TRP A 242 12.27 -10.16 -5.31
C TRP A 242 11.85 -10.44 -3.85
N ALA A 243 11.00 -9.59 -3.25
CA ALA A 243 10.53 -9.78 -1.88
C ALA A 243 9.76 -11.10 -1.71
N ASN A 244 8.94 -11.47 -2.69
CA ASN A 244 8.21 -12.75 -2.69
C ASN A 244 9.14 -13.97 -2.88
N GLU A 245 10.23 -13.82 -3.62
CA GLU A 245 11.21 -14.90 -3.86
C GLU A 245 12.24 -15.02 -2.73
N ASN A 246 12.52 -13.92 -2.01
CA ASN A 246 13.57 -13.83 -0.99
C ASN A 246 13.01 -13.44 0.38
N THR A 247 11.97 -14.12 0.82
CA THR A 247 11.14 -13.72 1.97
C THR A 247 11.93 -13.43 3.26
N THR A 248 12.96 -14.22 3.55
CA THR A 248 13.81 -14.02 4.75
C THR A 248 14.58 -12.70 4.67
N THR A 249 15.24 -12.45 3.54
CA THR A 249 16.01 -11.21 3.33
C THR A 249 15.08 -10.01 3.21
N ALA A 250 13.90 -10.18 2.59
CA ALA A 250 12.89 -9.14 2.52
C ALA A 250 12.41 -8.70 3.90
N GLY A 251 12.22 -9.65 4.85
CA GLY A 251 11.92 -9.33 6.24
C GLY A 251 13.03 -8.53 6.92
N GLN A 252 14.30 -8.90 6.70
CA GLN A 252 15.46 -8.16 7.22
C GLN A 252 15.51 -6.73 6.65
N TYR A 253 15.42 -6.59 5.33
CA TYR A 253 15.44 -5.29 4.66
C TYR A 253 14.30 -4.39 5.11
N ALA A 254 13.10 -4.97 5.28
CA ALA A 254 11.95 -4.24 5.80
C ALA A 254 12.22 -3.65 7.20
N ASN A 255 12.80 -4.41 8.12
CA ASN A 255 13.18 -3.88 9.44
C ASN A 255 14.28 -2.79 9.32
N GLU A 256 15.26 -2.97 8.44
CA GLU A 256 16.35 -2.00 8.27
C GLU A 256 15.88 -0.66 7.69
N ILE A 257 14.77 -0.64 6.95
CA ILE A 257 14.15 0.60 6.44
C ILE A 257 13.10 1.19 7.38
N GLY A 258 12.82 0.55 8.54
CA GLY A 258 11.95 1.08 9.58
C GLY A 258 10.58 0.41 9.72
N VAL A 259 10.32 -0.73 9.05
CA VAL A 259 9.09 -1.52 9.31
C VAL A 259 9.15 -2.10 10.73
N THR A 260 8.09 -1.88 11.51
CA THR A 260 8.07 -2.22 12.93
C THR A 260 7.78 -3.69 13.22
N THR A 261 7.18 -4.41 12.27
CA THR A 261 6.92 -5.85 12.40
C THR A 261 8.21 -6.65 12.34
N ASP A 262 8.36 -7.66 13.22
CA ASP A 262 9.53 -8.55 13.27
C ASP A 262 9.82 -9.20 11.90
N ALA A 263 11.10 -9.26 11.52
CA ALA A 263 11.56 -9.80 10.24
C ALA A 263 11.09 -11.24 9.97
N THR A 264 11.05 -12.08 11.01
CA THR A 264 10.59 -13.48 10.89
C THR A 264 9.09 -13.55 10.64
N VAL A 265 8.32 -12.66 11.27
CA VAL A 265 6.86 -12.54 11.04
C VAL A 265 6.61 -12.05 9.62
N ILE A 266 7.34 -11.03 9.15
CA ILE A 266 7.26 -10.55 7.76
C ILE A 266 7.53 -11.70 6.80
N SER A 267 8.67 -12.39 6.97
CA SER A 267 9.07 -13.50 6.10
C SER A 267 7.96 -14.56 5.95
N LYS A 268 7.33 -14.94 7.06
CA LYS A 268 6.24 -15.94 7.06
C LYS A 268 4.92 -15.40 6.50
N SER A 269 4.67 -14.09 6.61
CA SER A 269 3.44 -13.45 6.15
C SER A 269 3.37 -13.31 4.62
N LEU A 270 4.50 -13.22 3.94
CA LEU A 270 4.56 -12.94 2.50
C LEU A 270 3.79 -13.96 1.65
N ALA A 271 3.72 -15.21 2.09
CA ALA A 271 2.92 -16.25 1.41
C ALA A 271 1.40 -15.92 1.32
N ARG A 272 0.90 -15.02 2.20
CA ARG A 272 -0.50 -14.59 2.26
C ARG A 272 -0.68 -13.08 2.10
N ALA A 273 0.42 -12.34 1.89
CA ALA A 273 0.42 -10.89 1.83
C ALA A 273 -0.26 -10.32 0.57
N ASN A 274 -0.45 -11.15 -0.47
CA ASN A 274 -0.92 -10.71 -1.79
C ASN A 274 -0.13 -9.50 -2.32
N LEU A 275 1.18 -9.48 -2.02
CA LEU A 275 2.11 -8.44 -2.46
C LEU A 275 2.39 -8.65 -3.95
N LYS A 276 1.88 -7.74 -4.79
CA LYS A 276 1.97 -7.87 -6.24
C LYS A 276 1.90 -6.49 -6.90
N TYR A 277 2.86 -6.20 -7.77
CA TYR A 277 2.75 -5.02 -8.63
C TYR A 277 1.84 -5.32 -9.84
N VAL A 278 0.85 -4.47 -10.05
CA VAL A 278 0.00 -4.48 -11.24
C VAL A 278 -0.08 -3.05 -11.77
N PRO A 279 0.36 -2.80 -13.01
CA PRO A 279 0.25 -1.48 -13.62
C PRO A 279 -1.21 -1.02 -13.67
N ILE A 280 -1.45 0.29 -13.48
CA ILE A 280 -2.82 0.81 -13.42
C ILE A 280 -3.63 0.55 -14.69
N LYS A 281 -3.00 0.53 -15.85
CA LYS A 281 -3.68 0.23 -17.12
C LYS A 281 -4.39 -1.13 -17.14
N ASP A 282 -3.92 -2.08 -16.33
CA ASP A 282 -4.46 -3.43 -16.22
C ASP A 282 -5.46 -3.56 -15.04
N MET A 283 -5.77 -2.46 -14.33
CA MET A 283 -6.58 -2.42 -13.10
C MET A 283 -7.68 -1.35 -13.09
N VAL A 284 -7.83 -0.56 -14.16
CA VAL A 284 -8.78 0.57 -14.18
C VAL A 284 -10.20 0.11 -13.83
N ASP A 285 -10.67 -0.98 -14.43
CA ASP A 285 -12.02 -1.50 -14.18
C ASP A 285 -12.18 -2.02 -12.74
N ASP A 286 -11.14 -2.68 -12.20
CA ASP A 286 -11.13 -3.15 -10.81
C ASP A 286 -11.19 -1.97 -9.82
N TYR A 287 -10.43 -0.87 -10.09
CA TYR A 287 -10.51 0.34 -9.29
C TYR A 287 -11.88 1.03 -9.38
N ASN A 288 -12.43 1.17 -10.58
CA ASN A 288 -13.75 1.77 -10.78
C ASN A 288 -14.83 0.97 -10.04
N ASN A 289 -14.81 -0.36 -10.15
CA ASN A 289 -15.72 -1.23 -9.43
C ASN A 289 -15.53 -1.08 -7.90
N TYR A 290 -14.28 -1.10 -7.41
CA TYR A 290 -13.98 -0.96 -5.99
C TYR A 290 -14.44 0.40 -5.46
N TYR A 291 -14.13 1.50 -6.14
CA TYR A 291 -14.56 2.84 -5.75
C TYR A 291 -16.07 3.01 -5.78
N GLN A 292 -16.76 2.42 -6.77
CA GLN A 292 -18.22 2.42 -6.79
C GLN A 292 -18.81 1.77 -5.53
N LYS A 293 -18.26 0.63 -5.09
CA LYS A 293 -18.74 -0.05 -3.88
C LYS A 293 -18.44 0.74 -2.60
N LEU A 294 -17.28 1.39 -2.52
CA LEU A 294 -16.98 2.29 -1.41
C LEU A 294 -17.91 3.49 -1.40
N PHE A 295 -18.18 4.09 -2.56
CA PHE A 295 -19.05 5.24 -2.73
C PHE A 295 -20.51 4.92 -2.34
N ASP A 296 -21.03 3.80 -2.83
CA ASP A 296 -22.39 3.33 -2.54
C ASP A 296 -22.61 3.09 -1.04
N PHE A 297 -21.54 2.72 -0.34
CA PHE A 297 -21.59 2.52 1.10
C PHE A 297 -21.45 3.84 1.86
N ASN A 298 -20.43 4.65 1.53
CA ASN A 298 -20.16 5.95 2.14
C ASN A 298 -19.34 6.83 1.19
N ALA A 299 -19.97 7.76 0.51
CA ALA A 299 -19.32 8.67 -0.44
C ALA A 299 -18.15 9.47 0.15
N ASN A 300 -18.16 9.74 1.47
CA ASN A 300 -17.09 10.49 2.13
C ASN A 300 -15.76 9.76 2.14
N THR A 301 -15.74 8.43 1.99
CA THR A 301 -14.49 7.65 1.89
C THR A 301 -13.66 8.00 0.67
N LEU A 302 -14.30 8.61 -0.35
CA LEU A 302 -13.68 9.07 -1.59
C LEU A 302 -13.75 10.61 -1.73
N GLY A 303 -14.12 11.33 -0.67
CA GLY A 303 -14.26 12.80 -0.72
C GLY A 303 -15.56 13.29 -1.36
N GLY A 304 -16.63 12.50 -1.30
CA GLY A 304 -17.99 12.89 -1.70
C GLY A 304 -18.33 12.71 -3.18
N LYS A 305 -17.39 12.25 -4.00
CA LYS A 305 -17.60 11.98 -5.43
C LYS A 305 -16.74 10.81 -5.90
N LEU A 306 -17.15 10.15 -6.98
CA LEU A 306 -16.30 9.22 -7.71
C LEU A 306 -15.21 10.01 -8.43
N PRO A 307 -13.95 9.51 -8.46
CA PRO A 307 -12.91 10.13 -9.27
C PRO A 307 -13.20 9.91 -10.76
N ASP A 308 -12.68 10.81 -11.60
CA ASP A 308 -12.73 10.66 -13.06
C ASP A 308 -11.48 9.89 -13.57
N GLU A 309 -11.44 9.64 -14.87
CA GLU A 309 -10.36 8.87 -15.52
C GLU A 309 -8.98 9.54 -15.44
N ALA A 310 -8.91 10.85 -15.18
CA ALA A 310 -7.63 11.54 -15.06
C ALA A 310 -6.89 11.19 -13.75
N LEU A 311 -7.54 10.46 -12.83
CA LEU A 311 -6.88 9.82 -11.68
C LEU A 311 -5.83 8.80 -12.15
N TYR A 312 -6.01 8.15 -13.30
CA TYR A 312 -5.20 7.02 -13.74
C TYR A 312 -4.06 7.46 -14.66
N TYR A 313 -2.83 7.14 -14.29
CA TYR A 313 -1.65 7.38 -15.13
C TYR A 313 -1.65 6.45 -16.34
N LYS A 314 -1.71 7.00 -17.55
CA LYS A 314 -1.84 6.21 -18.78
C LYS A 314 -0.51 5.66 -19.32
N GLY A 315 0.62 6.06 -18.73
CA GLY A 315 1.94 5.52 -19.10
C GLY A 315 2.48 5.99 -20.47
N GLU A 316 1.91 7.05 -21.06
CA GLU A 316 2.30 7.60 -22.36
C GLU A 316 3.36 8.71 -22.26
#